data_d1a0fba118209affb4d828d0fc91f815
#
_entry.id   d1a0fba118209affb4d828d0fc91f815
#
_cell.length_a   1.000
_cell.length_b   1.000
_cell.length_c   1.000
_cell.angle_alpha   90.00
_cell.angle_beta   90.00
_cell.angle_gamma   90.00
#
_symmetry.space_group_name_H-M   'P 1'
#
loop_
_entity.id
_entity.type
_entity.pdbx_description
1 polymer ?
#
loop_
_entity_poly.entity_id
_entity_poly.type
_entity_poly.pdbx_seq_one_letter_code
_entity_poly.pdbx_strand_id
1 'polypeptide(L)'
;MFYGCKNLVSIDFNNFNTPSLKNMSDMFNGCSNLNSINISSFDSKNVKDMSNLFYGCYNLENIELTYIDTQNVENMRGMFSSCVSLKNLNLNNFKTSKVKDMKQMFYKCFCLKEIDLSSFDTSQVTSMENMFNLCTGLENINLENFDTSIVNDMNNMFASCLSLKSIQLWKSTSNLVENMSNMFHGCTNLLNINLDSFDTQKVKLMGMMFYGCQSLISLNISHFKTPNVENIEGIFGRCTKLLTIDIRNFETNKLVVQGNLLNEALDGGTIYYNSKIFNKSLLDYKSIKSWKKIDVSKS
;
A
#
# COMPACT_ATOMS: atom_id res chain seq x y z
N MET A 1 -11.52 -4.85 -25.87
CA MET A 1 -11.86 -5.87 -26.91
C MET A 1 -12.45 -7.12 -26.25
N PHE A 2 -11.81 -7.74 -25.26
CA PHE A 2 -12.26 -8.97 -24.58
C PHE A 2 -12.92 -8.72 -23.22
N TYR A 3 -13.41 -7.51 -22.98
CA TYR A 3 -14.06 -7.13 -21.72
C TYR A 3 -15.21 -8.10 -21.38
N GLY A 4 -15.16 -8.65 -20.17
CA GLY A 4 -16.20 -9.56 -19.67
C GLY A 4 -16.27 -10.95 -20.33
N CYS A 5 -15.26 -11.34 -21.08
CA CYS A 5 -15.20 -12.68 -21.70
C CYS A 5 -14.92 -13.76 -20.64
N LYS A 6 -15.89 -13.99 -19.74
CA LYS A 6 -15.73 -14.86 -18.56
C LYS A 6 -15.33 -16.29 -18.90
N ASN A 7 -15.75 -16.80 -20.04
CA ASN A 7 -15.49 -18.18 -20.47
C ASN A 7 -14.18 -18.34 -21.27
N LEU A 8 -13.46 -17.23 -21.51
CA LEU A 8 -12.18 -17.27 -22.22
C LEU A 8 -11.13 -17.94 -21.33
N VAL A 9 -10.57 -19.06 -21.77
CA VAL A 9 -9.54 -19.82 -21.04
C VAL A 9 -8.14 -19.47 -21.51
N SER A 10 -7.98 -19.35 -22.83
CA SER A 10 -6.71 -18.96 -23.47
C SER A 10 -7.00 -18.27 -24.80
N ILE A 11 -6.03 -17.51 -25.28
CA ILE A 11 -6.08 -16.86 -26.59
C ILE A 11 -4.66 -16.76 -27.16
N ASP A 12 -4.52 -17.06 -28.45
CA ASP A 12 -3.27 -16.95 -29.19
C ASP A 12 -3.24 -15.66 -30.00
N PHE A 13 -2.22 -14.85 -29.78
CA PHE A 13 -1.99 -13.59 -30.48
C PHE A 13 -0.76 -13.61 -31.41
N ASN A 14 -0.17 -14.78 -31.71
CA ASN A 14 1.10 -14.90 -32.45
C ASN A 14 1.15 -14.13 -33.78
N ASN A 15 0.00 -13.94 -34.45
CA ASN A 15 -0.09 -13.21 -35.71
C ASN A 15 -0.85 -11.88 -35.59
N PHE A 16 -1.04 -11.39 -34.35
CA PHE A 16 -1.76 -10.15 -34.13
C PHE A 16 -0.86 -8.96 -34.40
N ASN A 17 -1.29 -8.09 -35.30
CA ASN A 17 -0.58 -6.84 -35.58
C ASN A 17 -1.43 -5.64 -35.11
N THR A 18 -0.89 -4.82 -34.23
CA THR A 18 -1.61 -3.73 -33.61
C THR A 18 -0.90 -2.36 -33.76
N PRO A 19 -0.51 -1.94 -34.99
CA PRO A 19 0.38 -0.79 -35.20
C PRO A 19 -0.22 0.55 -34.76
N SER A 20 -1.53 0.62 -34.56
CA SER A 20 -2.27 1.81 -34.16
C SER A 20 -2.83 1.75 -32.74
N LEU A 21 -2.37 0.81 -31.93
CA LEU A 21 -2.86 0.63 -30.57
C LEU A 21 -2.46 1.81 -29.69
N LYS A 22 -3.43 2.50 -29.10
CA LYS A 22 -3.23 3.67 -28.23
C LYS A 22 -3.80 3.48 -26.83
N ASN A 23 -4.69 2.51 -26.66
CA ASN A 23 -5.37 2.26 -25.40
C ASN A 23 -5.57 0.74 -25.21
N MET A 24 -5.13 0.23 -24.07
CA MET A 24 -5.33 -1.17 -23.65
C MET A 24 -6.18 -1.27 -22.38
N SER A 25 -6.82 -0.14 -21.95
CA SER A 25 -7.65 -0.16 -20.76
C SER A 25 -8.79 -1.17 -20.90
N ASP A 26 -9.05 -1.88 -19.82
CA ASP A 26 -10.11 -2.89 -19.70
C ASP A 26 -10.08 -4.02 -20.77
N MET A 27 -8.99 -4.19 -21.51
CA MET A 27 -8.97 -5.10 -22.66
C MET A 27 -9.34 -6.52 -22.28
N PHE A 28 -8.84 -7.04 -21.15
CA PHE A 28 -9.15 -8.38 -20.60
C PHE A 28 -9.88 -8.29 -19.27
N ASN A 29 -10.43 -7.14 -18.91
CA ASN A 29 -11.16 -6.96 -17.66
C ASN A 29 -12.32 -7.96 -17.57
N GLY A 30 -12.36 -8.74 -16.47
CA GLY A 30 -13.39 -9.72 -16.21
C GLY A 30 -13.28 -11.03 -17.02
N CYS A 31 -12.12 -11.28 -17.66
CA CYS A 31 -11.83 -12.60 -18.26
C CYS A 31 -11.49 -13.60 -17.14
N SER A 32 -12.48 -13.96 -16.33
CA SER A 32 -12.31 -14.65 -15.06
C SER A 32 -11.72 -16.06 -15.16
N ASN A 33 -11.92 -16.75 -16.28
CA ASN A 33 -11.39 -18.10 -16.53
C ASN A 33 -10.06 -18.11 -17.32
N LEU A 34 -9.53 -16.95 -17.65
CA LEU A 34 -8.26 -16.85 -18.37
C LEU A 34 -7.11 -17.34 -17.48
N ASN A 35 -6.43 -18.43 -17.89
CA ASN A 35 -5.37 -19.06 -17.11
C ASN A 35 -3.98 -18.50 -17.43
N SER A 36 -3.73 -18.22 -18.71
CA SER A 36 -2.48 -17.66 -19.20
C SER A 36 -2.71 -16.80 -20.42
N ILE A 37 -1.83 -15.84 -20.62
CA ILE A 37 -1.88 -14.97 -21.79
C ILE A 37 -0.46 -14.51 -22.18
N ASN A 38 -0.22 -14.48 -23.49
CA ASN A 38 0.95 -13.86 -24.08
C ASN A 38 0.50 -12.72 -24.99
N ILE A 39 0.86 -11.49 -24.64
CA ILE A 39 0.56 -10.28 -25.41
C ILE A 39 1.82 -9.62 -25.98
N SER A 40 2.92 -10.36 -26.05
CA SER A 40 4.21 -9.87 -26.53
C SER A 40 4.21 -9.40 -27.99
N SER A 41 3.24 -9.83 -28.80
CA SER A 41 3.05 -9.38 -30.19
C SER A 41 2.40 -8.00 -30.33
N PHE A 42 1.89 -7.42 -29.22
CA PHE A 42 1.20 -6.12 -29.29
C PHE A 42 2.21 -4.98 -29.43
N ASP A 43 2.04 -4.14 -30.46
CA ASP A 43 2.78 -2.89 -30.58
C ASP A 43 2.19 -1.85 -29.58
N SER A 44 2.76 -1.83 -28.41
CA SER A 44 2.30 -0.97 -27.29
C SER A 44 3.01 0.37 -27.19
N LYS A 45 3.95 0.68 -28.10
CA LYS A 45 4.77 1.92 -28.05
C LYS A 45 3.98 3.23 -27.99
N ASN A 46 2.72 3.25 -28.49
CA ASN A 46 1.85 4.42 -28.49
C ASN A 46 0.74 4.34 -27.40
N VAL A 47 0.76 3.29 -26.59
CA VAL A 47 -0.24 3.10 -25.53
C VAL A 47 0.01 4.06 -24.38
N LYS A 48 -1.05 4.78 -23.99
CA LYS A 48 -1.02 5.70 -22.85
C LYS A 48 -1.81 5.18 -21.64
N ASP A 49 -2.75 4.27 -21.86
CA ASP A 49 -3.64 3.78 -20.83
C ASP A 49 -3.68 2.25 -20.83
N MET A 50 -3.25 1.66 -19.70
CA MET A 50 -3.30 0.23 -19.40
C MET A 50 -4.14 -0.05 -18.15
N SER A 51 -5.02 0.91 -17.75
CA SER A 51 -5.85 0.74 -16.57
C SER A 51 -6.75 -0.48 -16.70
N ASN A 52 -6.87 -1.23 -15.58
CA ASN A 52 -7.70 -2.43 -15.47
C ASN A 52 -7.44 -3.50 -16.55
N LEU A 53 -6.28 -3.50 -17.21
CA LEU A 53 -6.00 -4.39 -18.35
C LEU A 53 -6.36 -5.85 -18.06
N PHE A 54 -6.00 -6.36 -16.87
CA PHE A 54 -6.30 -7.71 -16.40
C PHE A 54 -7.20 -7.73 -15.15
N TYR A 55 -7.93 -6.65 -14.88
CA TYR A 55 -8.80 -6.58 -13.71
C TYR A 55 -9.76 -7.76 -13.65
N GLY A 56 -9.80 -8.49 -12.53
CA GLY A 56 -10.73 -9.60 -12.34
C GLY A 56 -10.44 -10.85 -13.19
N CYS A 57 -9.22 -11.00 -13.69
CA CYS A 57 -8.75 -12.26 -14.29
C CYS A 57 -8.40 -13.23 -13.15
N TYR A 58 -9.42 -13.79 -12.49
CA TYR A 58 -9.25 -14.55 -11.24
C TYR A 58 -8.36 -15.78 -11.38
N ASN A 59 -8.42 -16.47 -12.51
CA ASN A 59 -7.66 -17.70 -12.74
C ASN A 59 -6.30 -17.48 -13.41
N LEU A 60 -5.92 -16.19 -13.65
CA LEU A 60 -4.69 -15.87 -14.36
C LEU A 60 -3.47 -16.18 -13.50
N GLU A 61 -2.73 -17.23 -13.86
CA GLU A 61 -1.52 -17.67 -13.17
C GLU A 61 -0.24 -17.14 -13.81
N ASN A 62 -0.22 -17.02 -15.15
CA ASN A 62 0.96 -16.65 -15.92
C ASN A 62 0.63 -15.59 -16.97
N ILE A 63 1.47 -14.56 -17.01
CA ILE A 63 1.37 -13.47 -17.99
C ILE A 63 2.75 -13.28 -18.62
N GLU A 64 2.80 -13.29 -19.97
CA GLU A 64 4.01 -12.95 -20.70
C GLU A 64 3.94 -11.49 -21.17
N LEU A 65 4.83 -10.64 -20.62
CA LEU A 65 4.88 -9.19 -20.84
C LEU A 65 6.24 -8.71 -21.36
N THR A 66 7.15 -9.63 -21.76
CA THR A 66 8.57 -9.31 -22.03
C THR A 66 8.76 -8.21 -23.07
N TYR A 67 7.88 -8.11 -24.07
CA TYR A 67 8.01 -7.14 -25.17
C TYR A 67 7.02 -5.98 -25.09
N ILE A 68 6.28 -5.87 -23.99
CA ILE A 68 5.36 -4.73 -23.80
C ILE A 68 6.17 -3.46 -23.52
N ASP A 69 6.04 -2.46 -24.38
CA ASP A 69 6.65 -1.15 -24.20
C ASP A 69 5.70 -0.25 -23.41
N THR A 70 6.13 0.17 -22.23
CA THR A 70 5.35 1.02 -21.32
C THR A 70 5.85 2.46 -21.23
N GLN A 71 6.85 2.86 -22.06
CA GLN A 71 7.51 4.17 -21.97
C GLN A 71 6.57 5.38 -22.14
N ASN A 72 5.40 5.20 -22.74
CA ASN A 72 4.41 6.25 -22.96
C ASN A 72 3.14 6.08 -22.10
N VAL A 73 3.11 5.07 -21.24
CA VAL A 73 1.94 4.80 -20.37
C VAL A 73 1.88 5.85 -19.26
N GLU A 74 0.72 6.46 -19.12
CA GLU A 74 0.40 7.46 -18.10
C GLU A 74 -0.51 6.91 -17.00
N ASN A 75 -1.23 5.81 -17.28
CA ASN A 75 -2.22 5.22 -16.36
C ASN A 75 -2.07 3.69 -16.28
N MET A 76 -1.77 3.17 -15.07
CA MET A 76 -1.69 1.74 -14.76
C MET A 76 -2.63 1.34 -13.60
N ARG A 77 -3.67 2.19 -13.32
CA ARG A 77 -4.64 1.91 -12.27
C ARG A 77 -5.27 0.54 -12.45
N GLY A 78 -5.26 -0.28 -11.38
CA GLY A 78 -5.92 -1.57 -11.33
C GLY A 78 -5.42 -2.60 -12.36
N MET A 79 -4.24 -2.40 -12.98
CA MET A 79 -3.78 -3.22 -14.12
C MET A 79 -3.83 -4.72 -13.85
N PHE A 80 -3.48 -5.17 -12.64
CA PHE A 80 -3.53 -6.56 -12.20
C PHE A 80 -4.51 -6.77 -11.03
N SER A 81 -5.39 -5.83 -10.79
CA SER A 81 -6.35 -5.88 -9.69
C SER A 81 -7.21 -7.14 -9.76
N SER A 82 -7.30 -7.86 -8.64
CA SER A 82 -8.06 -9.12 -8.54
C SER A 82 -7.55 -10.26 -9.44
N CYS A 83 -6.28 -10.26 -9.81
CA CYS A 83 -5.61 -11.44 -10.36
C CYS A 83 -5.24 -12.36 -9.19
N VAL A 84 -6.24 -13.02 -8.62
CA VAL A 84 -6.10 -13.72 -7.33
C VAL A 84 -5.20 -14.94 -7.37
N SER A 85 -5.04 -15.56 -8.56
CA SER A 85 -4.20 -16.74 -8.77
C SER A 85 -2.78 -16.40 -9.25
N LEU A 86 -2.46 -15.13 -9.48
CA LEU A 86 -1.17 -14.68 -10.00
C LEU A 86 -0.06 -14.93 -8.98
N LYS A 87 0.88 -15.81 -9.33
CA LYS A 87 1.99 -16.23 -8.44
C LYS A 87 3.28 -15.49 -8.76
N ASN A 88 3.59 -15.35 -10.05
CA ASN A 88 4.82 -14.76 -10.55
C ASN A 88 4.47 -13.67 -11.57
N LEU A 89 5.14 -12.54 -11.47
CA LEU A 89 4.95 -11.42 -12.36
C LEU A 89 6.29 -10.73 -12.63
N ASN A 90 6.75 -10.82 -13.88
CA ASN A 90 7.99 -10.15 -14.29
C ASN A 90 7.64 -8.79 -14.92
N LEU A 91 8.09 -7.72 -14.28
CA LEU A 91 7.89 -6.32 -14.72
C LEU A 91 9.22 -5.59 -14.97
N ASN A 92 10.35 -6.31 -15.08
CA ASN A 92 11.68 -5.70 -15.17
C ASN A 92 11.88 -4.83 -16.41
N ASN A 93 11.07 -5.03 -17.47
CA ASN A 93 11.08 -4.20 -18.67
C ASN A 93 10.15 -2.97 -18.60
N PHE A 94 9.35 -2.83 -17.52
CA PHE A 94 8.43 -1.70 -17.40
C PHE A 94 9.19 -0.39 -17.18
N LYS A 95 8.86 0.60 -18.00
CA LYS A 95 9.30 1.99 -17.88
C LYS A 95 8.12 2.81 -17.40
N THR A 96 8.20 3.36 -16.20
CA THR A 96 7.05 3.98 -15.54
C THR A 96 7.20 5.48 -15.30
N SER A 97 8.23 6.10 -15.86
CA SER A 97 8.56 7.53 -15.65
C SER A 97 7.46 8.54 -16.05
N LYS A 98 6.46 8.11 -16.82
CA LYS A 98 5.30 8.93 -17.18
C LYS A 98 4.02 8.54 -16.45
N VAL A 99 4.05 7.46 -15.65
CA VAL A 99 2.86 6.96 -14.96
C VAL A 99 2.49 7.88 -13.82
N LYS A 100 1.23 8.32 -13.80
CA LYS A 100 0.64 9.23 -12.80
C LYS A 100 -0.30 8.51 -11.84
N ASP A 101 -0.92 7.43 -12.28
CA ASP A 101 -1.89 6.66 -11.48
C ASP A 101 -1.49 5.17 -11.43
N MET A 102 -1.18 4.69 -10.20
CA MET A 102 -0.90 3.29 -9.88
C MET A 102 -1.87 2.75 -8.81
N LYS A 103 -2.99 3.45 -8.57
CA LYS A 103 -3.99 3.01 -7.60
C LYS A 103 -4.45 1.59 -7.88
N GLN A 104 -4.54 0.77 -6.82
CA GLN A 104 -5.06 -0.59 -6.91
C GLN A 104 -4.30 -1.51 -7.90
N MET A 105 -3.07 -1.17 -8.31
CA MET A 105 -2.39 -1.91 -9.39
C MET A 105 -2.31 -3.42 -9.11
N PHE A 106 -2.08 -3.81 -7.84
CA PHE A 106 -2.00 -5.20 -7.39
C PHE A 106 -3.06 -5.56 -6.34
N TYR A 107 -4.15 -4.79 -6.27
CA TYR A 107 -5.23 -5.04 -5.31
C TYR A 107 -5.77 -6.48 -5.42
N LYS A 108 -5.86 -7.20 -4.29
CA LYS A 108 -6.32 -8.61 -4.23
C LYS A 108 -5.48 -9.61 -5.04
N CYS A 109 -4.20 -9.38 -5.25
CA CYS A 109 -3.30 -10.41 -5.78
C CYS A 109 -2.92 -11.38 -4.65
N PHE A 110 -3.84 -12.26 -4.25
CA PHE A 110 -3.73 -13.10 -3.05
C PHE A 110 -2.54 -14.05 -3.09
N CYS A 111 -2.19 -14.58 -4.26
CA CYS A 111 -1.14 -15.59 -4.43
C CYS A 111 0.24 -15.01 -4.72
N LEU A 112 0.35 -13.68 -4.90
CA LEU A 112 1.62 -13.00 -5.18
C LEU A 112 2.48 -12.99 -3.91
N LYS A 113 3.61 -13.75 -3.92
CA LYS A 113 4.50 -13.87 -2.75
C LYS A 113 5.61 -12.84 -2.73
N GLU A 114 6.11 -12.49 -3.90
CA GLU A 114 7.17 -11.52 -4.11
C GLU A 114 6.95 -10.79 -5.43
N ILE A 115 7.50 -9.59 -5.55
CA ILE A 115 7.48 -8.82 -6.78
C ILE A 115 8.71 -7.91 -6.83
N ASP A 116 9.39 -7.90 -7.98
CA ASP A 116 10.48 -6.97 -8.25
C ASP A 116 9.94 -5.73 -8.94
N LEU A 117 10.06 -4.58 -8.27
CA LEU A 117 9.68 -3.27 -8.76
C LEU A 117 10.88 -2.32 -8.85
N SER A 118 12.11 -2.87 -8.91
CA SER A 118 13.34 -2.09 -8.94
C SER A 118 13.48 -1.20 -10.19
N SER A 119 12.77 -1.57 -11.29
CA SER A 119 12.70 -0.78 -12.52
C SER A 119 11.69 0.38 -12.48
N PHE A 120 10.85 0.47 -11.43
CA PHE A 120 9.78 1.46 -11.38
C PHE A 120 10.32 2.84 -11.00
N ASP A 121 10.02 3.82 -11.83
CA ASP A 121 10.13 5.24 -11.55
C ASP A 121 8.74 5.76 -11.15
N THR A 122 8.60 6.20 -9.90
CA THR A 122 7.32 6.67 -9.36
C THR A 122 7.28 8.19 -9.17
N SER A 123 8.24 8.92 -9.75
CA SER A 123 8.40 10.36 -9.57
C SER A 123 7.22 11.22 -10.06
N GLN A 124 6.32 10.66 -10.87
CA GLN A 124 5.10 11.32 -11.33
C GLN A 124 3.82 10.79 -10.65
N VAL A 125 3.94 9.82 -9.75
CA VAL A 125 2.79 9.18 -9.10
C VAL A 125 2.26 10.06 -7.97
N THR A 126 0.98 10.41 -8.02
CA THR A 126 0.33 11.26 -7.01
C THR A 126 -0.43 10.49 -5.94
N SER A 127 -0.81 9.24 -6.21
CA SER A 127 -1.52 8.39 -5.24
C SER A 127 -1.13 6.92 -5.41
N MET A 128 -0.90 6.27 -4.26
CA MET A 128 -0.62 4.83 -4.14
C MET A 128 -1.73 4.11 -3.38
N GLU A 129 -2.94 4.69 -3.39
CA GLU A 129 -4.12 4.17 -2.73
C GLU A 129 -4.38 2.71 -3.11
N ASN A 130 -4.51 1.82 -2.10
CA ASN A 130 -4.80 0.40 -2.26
C ASN A 130 -3.81 -0.39 -3.14
N MET A 131 -2.61 0.12 -3.42
CA MET A 131 -1.72 -0.49 -4.44
C MET A 131 -1.45 -1.98 -4.20
N PHE A 132 -1.23 -2.39 -2.94
CA PHE A 132 -1.01 -3.79 -2.53
C PHE A 132 -2.07 -4.28 -1.54
N ASN A 133 -3.20 -3.59 -1.42
CA ASN A 133 -4.25 -3.97 -0.48
C ASN A 133 -4.75 -5.40 -0.79
N LEU A 134 -4.85 -6.23 0.26
CA LEU A 134 -5.21 -7.64 0.16
C LEU A 134 -4.21 -8.52 -0.65
N CYS A 135 -2.94 -8.13 -0.77
CA CYS A 135 -1.89 -9.04 -1.22
C CYS A 135 -1.52 -9.99 -0.08
N THR A 136 -2.44 -10.89 0.26
CA THR A 136 -2.33 -11.72 1.49
C THR A 136 -1.16 -12.68 1.49
N GLY A 137 -0.65 -13.08 0.30
CA GLY A 137 0.51 -13.94 0.13
C GLY A 137 1.86 -13.23 0.16
N LEU A 138 1.87 -11.88 0.05
CA LEU A 138 3.10 -11.11 -0.08
C LEU A 138 3.93 -11.20 1.21
N GLU A 139 5.13 -11.78 1.12
CA GLU A 139 5.99 -12.03 2.28
C GLU A 139 7.01 -10.90 2.53
N ASN A 140 7.59 -10.38 1.46
CA ASN A 140 8.56 -9.30 1.50
C ASN A 140 8.39 -8.39 0.29
N ILE A 141 8.71 -7.11 0.44
CA ILE A 141 8.73 -6.17 -0.68
C ILE A 141 9.83 -5.13 -0.47
N ASN A 142 10.52 -4.78 -1.55
CA ASN A 142 11.51 -3.71 -1.58
C ASN A 142 10.99 -2.55 -2.46
N LEU A 143 10.77 -1.40 -1.84
CA LEU A 143 10.32 -0.16 -2.48
C LEU A 143 11.33 0.98 -2.29
N GLU A 144 12.59 0.64 -2.02
CA GLU A 144 13.63 1.62 -1.70
C GLU A 144 13.82 2.67 -2.81
N ASN A 145 13.55 2.30 -4.08
CA ASN A 145 13.65 3.17 -5.25
C ASN A 145 12.41 4.02 -5.51
N PHE A 146 11.32 3.83 -4.75
CA PHE A 146 10.11 4.62 -4.96
C PHE A 146 10.36 6.08 -4.58
N ASP A 147 10.03 6.99 -5.47
CA ASP A 147 9.91 8.41 -5.18
C ASP A 147 8.46 8.72 -4.75
N THR A 148 8.32 9.17 -3.52
CA THR A 148 7.02 9.51 -2.93
C THR A 148 6.85 11.00 -2.67
N SER A 149 7.75 11.82 -3.21
CA SER A 149 7.81 13.27 -2.93
C SER A 149 6.55 14.05 -3.32
N ILE A 150 5.80 13.57 -4.32
CA ILE A 150 4.54 14.19 -4.75
C ILE A 150 3.29 13.34 -4.43
N VAL A 151 3.46 12.22 -3.74
CA VAL A 151 2.33 11.36 -3.34
C VAL A 151 1.55 12.06 -2.23
N ASN A 152 0.22 12.16 -2.40
CA ASN A 152 -0.68 12.76 -1.42
C ASN A 152 -1.59 11.74 -0.71
N ASP A 153 -1.76 10.54 -1.25
CA ASP A 153 -2.64 9.51 -0.69
C ASP A 153 -1.97 8.13 -0.72
N MET A 154 -1.84 7.54 0.48
CA MET A 154 -1.31 6.20 0.73
C MET A 154 -2.33 5.32 1.46
N ASN A 155 -3.62 5.70 1.42
CA ASN A 155 -4.69 4.96 2.09
C ASN A 155 -4.70 3.48 1.70
N ASN A 156 -4.75 2.60 2.68
CA ASN A 156 -4.79 1.14 2.51
C ASN A 156 -3.63 0.55 1.68
N MET A 157 -2.51 1.23 1.47
CA MET A 157 -1.49 0.77 0.50
C MET A 157 -1.06 -0.68 0.71
N PHE A 158 -0.92 -1.13 1.97
CA PHE A 158 -0.56 -2.50 2.36
C PHE A 158 -1.62 -3.17 3.24
N ALA A 159 -2.85 -2.65 3.26
CA ALA A 159 -3.89 -3.20 4.14
C ALA A 159 -4.12 -4.68 3.84
N SER A 160 -4.19 -5.50 4.89
CA SER A 160 -4.39 -6.95 4.80
C SER A 160 -3.30 -7.71 4.00
N CYS A 161 -2.07 -7.23 3.99
CA CYS A 161 -0.90 -8.01 3.59
C CYS A 161 -0.54 -8.97 4.74
N LEU A 162 -1.34 -10.03 4.90
CA LEU A 162 -1.29 -10.89 6.07
C LEU A 162 0.06 -11.58 6.28
N SER A 163 0.73 -11.97 5.18
CA SER A 163 2.02 -12.69 5.23
C SER A 163 3.24 -11.77 5.29
N LEU A 164 3.06 -10.44 5.21
CA LEU A 164 4.17 -9.48 5.12
C LEU A 164 4.99 -9.48 6.40
N LYS A 165 6.24 -9.93 6.30
CA LYS A 165 7.20 -10.06 7.42
C LYS A 165 8.13 -8.86 7.50
N SER A 166 8.58 -8.37 6.34
CA SER A 166 9.47 -7.22 6.22
C SER A 166 9.13 -6.37 5.01
N ILE A 167 9.40 -5.10 5.13
CA ILE A 167 9.23 -4.12 4.06
C ILE A 167 10.40 -3.14 4.07
N GLN A 168 11.00 -2.92 2.91
CA GLN A 168 11.93 -1.82 2.71
C GLN A 168 11.18 -0.68 2.03
N LEU A 169 10.94 0.37 2.78
CA LEU A 169 10.27 1.56 2.28
C LEU A 169 11.28 2.49 1.59
N TRP A 170 10.74 3.44 0.84
CA TRP A 170 11.47 4.46 0.11
C TRP A 170 12.38 5.32 0.99
N LYS A 171 13.37 5.93 0.36
CA LYS A 171 14.29 6.89 1.01
C LYS A 171 13.86 8.35 0.83
N SER A 172 13.03 8.65 -0.18
CA SER A 172 12.52 10.00 -0.42
C SER A 172 11.53 10.42 0.67
N THR A 173 11.49 11.72 0.96
CA THR A 173 10.59 12.25 1.98
C THR A 173 9.18 12.39 1.44
N SER A 174 8.21 11.76 2.11
CA SER A 174 6.77 11.78 1.75
C SER A 174 6.06 13.03 2.29
N ASN A 175 6.52 14.23 1.91
CA ASN A 175 6.13 15.50 2.53
C ASN A 175 4.79 16.11 2.05
N LEU A 176 4.10 15.48 1.11
CA LEU A 176 2.79 15.90 0.63
C LEU A 176 1.64 14.99 1.06
N VAL A 177 1.92 13.89 1.75
CA VAL A 177 0.90 12.91 2.12
C VAL A 177 -0.10 13.53 3.10
N GLU A 178 -1.39 13.45 2.76
CA GLU A 178 -2.51 13.88 3.59
C GLU A 178 -3.26 12.69 4.22
N ASN A 179 -3.23 11.53 3.59
CA ASN A 179 -3.98 10.35 4.04
C ASN A 179 -3.10 9.11 4.11
N MET A 180 -2.92 8.58 5.33
CA MET A 180 -2.22 7.33 5.66
C MET A 180 -3.15 6.33 6.38
N SER A 181 -4.49 6.54 6.31
CA SER A 181 -5.45 5.65 6.99
C SER A 181 -5.28 4.21 6.51
N ASN A 182 -5.32 3.28 7.45
CA ASN A 182 -5.23 1.83 7.20
C ASN A 182 -3.98 1.37 6.45
N MET A 183 -2.93 2.17 6.33
CA MET A 183 -1.79 1.88 5.45
C MET A 183 -1.19 0.48 5.67
N PHE A 184 -1.08 0.04 6.94
CA PHE A 184 -0.61 -1.29 7.34
C PHE A 184 -1.67 -2.08 8.10
N HIS A 185 -2.95 -1.73 7.95
CA HIS A 185 -4.06 -2.41 8.63
C HIS A 185 -4.02 -3.92 8.33
N GLY A 186 -4.02 -4.75 9.37
CA GLY A 186 -4.04 -6.20 9.22
C GLY A 186 -2.76 -6.83 8.70
N CYS A 187 -1.61 -6.14 8.73
CA CYS A 187 -0.31 -6.75 8.47
C CYS A 187 0.10 -7.63 9.66
N THR A 188 -0.58 -8.78 9.83
CA THR A 188 -0.51 -9.60 11.04
C THR A 188 0.87 -10.17 11.33
N ASN A 189 1.69 -10.40 10.32
CA ASN A 189 3.03 -10.99 10.45
C ASN A 189 4.17 -9.96 10.41
N LEU A 190 3.86 -8.66 10.32
CA LEU A 190 4.87 -7.60 10.29
C LEU A 190 5.59 -7.49 11.64
N LEU A 191 6.90 -7.77 11.65
CA LEU A 191 7.71 -7.83 12.87
C LEU A 191 8.27 -6.46 13.28
N ASN A 192 8.70 -5.69 12.31
CA ASN A 192 9.25 -4.34 12.47
C ASN A 192 9.06 -3.54 11.20
N ILE A 193 9.16 -2.24 11.31
CA ILE A 193 9.06 -1.32 10.19
C ILE A 193 9.90 -0.06 10.47
N ASN A 194 10.67 0.37 9.47
CA ASN A 194 11.35 1.68 9.51
C ASN A 194 10.50 2.71 8.78
N LEU A 195 10.14 3.78 9.48
CA LEU A 195 9.29 4.87 8.99
C LEU A 195 10.05 6.21 8.91
N ASP A 196 11.39 6.20 9.02
CA ASP A 196 12.19 7.43 9.12
C ASP A 196 12.03 8.39 7.93
N SER A 197 11.62 7.87 6.76
CA SER A 197 11.35 8.68 5.57
C SER A 197 9.99 9.41 5.58
N PHE A 198 9.13 9.15 6.58
CA PHE A 198 7.80 9.75 6.61
C PHE A 198 7.82 11.16 7.23
N ASP A 199 7.46 12.17 6.46
CA ASP A 199 7.08 13.47 6.99
C ASP A 199 5.55 13.53 7.15
N THR A 200 5.11 13.69 8.39
CA THR A 200 3.68 13.66 8.73
C THR A 200 3.06 15.04 8.95
N GLN A 201 3.79 16.11 8.64
CA GLN A 201 3.32 17.48 8.91
C GLN A 201 2.04 17.86 8.17
N LYS A 202 1.78 17.29 7.00
CA LYS A 202 0.55 17.53 6.21
C LYS A 202 -0.53 16.47 6.41
N VAL A 203 -0.22 15.39 7.13
CA VAL A 203 -1.16 14.28 7.30
C VAL A 203 -2.38 14.73 8.12
N LYS A 204 -3.56 14.42 7.61
CA LYS A 204 -4.85 14.66 8.25
C LYS A 204 -5.47 13.37 8.79
N LEU A 205 -5.29 12.27 8.06
CA LEU A 205 -5.94 10.99 8.35
C LEU A 205 -4.89 9.90 8.58
N MET A 206 -4.91 9.30 9.79
CA MET A 206 -4.04 8.19 10.22
C MET A 206 -4.83 7.07 10.93
N GLY A 207 -6.16 7.11 10.88
CA GLY A 207 -6.99 6.11 11.56
C GLY A 207 -6.63 4.70 11.13
N MET A 208 -6.55 3.79 12.11
CA MET A 208 -6.26 2.36 11.92
C MET A 208 -4.96 2.04 11.16
N MET A 209 -3.98 2.97 11.11
CA MET A 209 -2.76 2.82 10.29
C MET A 209 -2.02 1.51 10.58
N PHE A 210 -1.94 1.08 11.85
CA PHE A 210 -1.30 -0.16 12.28
C PHE A 210 -2.29 -1.15 12.92
N TYR A 211 -3.60 -0.92 12.76
CA TYR A 211 -4.61 -1.79 13.36
C TYR A 211 -4.40 -3.26 12.94
N GLY A 212 -4.33 -4.16 13.90
CA GLY A 212 -4.16 -5.59 13.63
C GLY A 212 -2.74 -6.02 13.23
N CYS A 213 -1.72 -5.18 13.42
CA CYS A 213 -0.32 -5.57 13.29
C CYS A 213 0.09 -6.45 14.49
N GLN A 214 -0.39 -7.69 14.51
CA GLN A 214 -0.34 -8.56 15.69
C GLN A 214 1.06 -9.01 16.10
N SER A 215 2.02 -9.02 15.17
CA SER A 215 3.40 -9.42 15.41
C SER A 215 4.35 -8.27 15.74
N LEU A 216 3.88 -7.03 15.62
CA LEU A 216 4.68 -5.84 15.89
C LEU A 216 4.95 -5.71 17.40
N ILE A 217 6.23 -5.67 17.80
CA ILE A 217 6.64 -5.63 19.21
C ILE A 217 6.89 -4.20 19.68
N SER A 218 7.48 -3.38 18.84
CA SER A 218 7.77 -1.98 19.14
C SER A 218 7.56 -1.11 17.92
N LEU A 219 7.18 0.15 18.17
CA LEU A 219 7.01 1.14 17.13
C LEU A 219 7.61 2.47 17.58
N ASN A 220 8.66 2.91 16.89
CA ASN A 220 9.25 4.22 17.07
C ASN A 220 8.74 5.16 15.98
N ILE A 221 7.83 6.04 16.33
CA ILE A 221 7.31 7.12 15.51
C ILE A 221 7.50 8.47 16.20
N SER A 222 8.55 8.55 17.02
CA SER A 222 8.88 9.75 17.78
C SER A 222 9.18 10.98 16.92
N HIS A 223 9.54 10.78 15.64
CA HIS A 223 9.76 11.85 14.67
C HIS A 223 8.47 12.35 14.00
N PHE A 224 7.34 11.62 14.12
CA PHE A 224 6.07 12.03 13.55
C PHE A 224 5.59 13.33 14.21
N LYS A 225 5.42 14.37 13.42
CA LYS A 225 4.77 15.62 13.82
C LYS A 225 3.38 15.67 13.19
N THR A 226 2.36 15.86 13.99
CA THR A 226 0.97 15.70 13.54
C THR A 226 0.10 16.93 13.76
N PRO A 227 0.58 18.15 13.39
CA PRO A 227 -0.14 19.41 13.67
C PRO A 227 -1.48 19.53 12.92
N ASN A 228 -1.70 18.70 11.92
CA ASN A 228 -2.90 18.72 11.08
C ASN A 228 -3.78 17.47 11.20
N VAL A 229 -3.41 16.52 12.06
CA VAL A 229 -4.13 15.25 12.16
C VAL A 229 -5.51 15.45 12.79
N GLU A 230 -6.53 14.94 12.10
CA GLU A 230 -7.93 15.00 12.47
C GLU A 230 -8.49 13.66 12.94
N ASN A 231 -7.86 12.54 12.55
CA ASN A 231 -8.28 11.18 12.89
C ASN A 231 -7.09 10.27 13.19
N ILE A 232 -7.08 9.69 14.41
CA ILE A 232 -6.12 8.66 14.86
C ILE A 232 -6.84 7.45 15.47
N GLU A 233 -8.14 7.28 15.21
CA GLU A 233 -8.95 6.20 15.78
C GLU A 233 -8.32 4.84 15.51
N GLY A 234 -8.17 4.04 16.56
CA GLY A 234 -7.69 2.66 16.48
C GLY A 234 -6.30 2.48 15.89
N ILE A 235 -5.48 3.55 15.86
CA ILE A 235 -4.19 3.55 15.13
C ILE A 235 -3.29 2.36 15.49
N PHE A 236 -3.33 1.85 16.74
CA PHE A 236 -2.60 0.68 17.23
C PHE A 236 -3.54 -0.41 17.75
N GLY A 237 -4.81 -0.38 17.37
CA GLY A 237 -5.78 -1.37 17.79
C GLY A 237 -5.38 -2.79 17.35
N ARG A 238 -5.70 -3.79 18.16
CA ARG A 238 -5.35 -5.22 17.91
C ARG A 238 -3.87 -5.52 17.66
N CYS A 239 -2.96 -4.64 18.07
CA CYS A 239 -1.53 -4.92 18.08
C CYS A 239 -1.18 -5.77 19.31
N THR A 240 -1.51 -7.06 19.26
CA THR A 240 -1.52 -7.95 20.43
C THR A 240 -0.14 -8.30 21.01
N LYS A 241 0.95 -7.95 20.33
CA LYS A 241 2.33 -8.12 20.85
C LYS A 241 3.06 -6.79 21.08
N LEU A 242 2.39 -5.66 20.87
CA LEU A 242 3.02 -4.36 20.97
C LEU A 242 3.30 -3.98 22.43
N LEU A 243 4.56 -3.77 22.77
CA LEU A 243 5.05 -3.47 24.11
C LEU A 243 5.54 -2.03 24.28
N THR A 244 5.94 -1.38 23.20
CA THR A 244 6.51 -0.04 23.28
C THR A 244 6.04 0.83 22.11
N ILE A 245 5.58 2.04 22.45
CA ILE A 245 5.16 3.04 21.47
C ILE A 245 5.78 4.38 21.88
N ASP A 246 6.41 5.06 20.93
CA ASP A 246 6.93 6.41 21.14
C ASP A 246 6.22 7.41 20.22
N ILE A 247 5.35 8.22 20.83
CA ILE A 247 4.53 9.26 20.18
C ILE A 247 4.83 10.65 20.73
N ARG A 248 6.06 10.86 21.21
CA ARG A 248 6.42 12.10 21.93
C ARG A 248 6.18 13.40 21.17
N ASN A 249 6.14 13.37 19.84
CA ASN A 249 5.90 14.53 18.98
C ASN A 249 4.51 14.54 18.32
N PHE A 250 3.62 13.61 18.75
CA PHE A 250 2.22 13.64 18.28
C PHE A 250 1.48 14.85 18.86
N GLU A 251 0.97 15.69 17.98
CA GLU A 251 0.08 16.79 18.31
C GLU A 251 -1.38 16.38 18.09
N THR A 252 -2.26 16.72 19.04
CA THR A 252 -3.67 16.29 19.00
C THR A 252 -4.66 17.44 19.01
N ASN A 253 -4.21 18.65 18.71
CA ASN A 253 -5.01 19.87 18.84
C ASN A 253 -6.14 19.96 17.80
N LYS A 254 -6.01 19.28 16.67
CA LYS A 254 -7.01 19.29 15.58
C LYS A 254 -7.85 18.03 15.49
N LEU A 255 -7.74 17.09 16.45
CA LEU A 255 -8.51 15.86 16.39
C LEU A 255 -10.02 16.12 16.39
N VAL A 256 -10.67 15.62 15.36
CA VAL A 256 -12.15 15.57 15.22
C VAL A 256 -12.66 14.21 15.66
N VAL A 257 -11.97 13.13 15.24
CA VAL A 257 -12.30 11.76 15.64
C VAL A 257 -11.31 11.31 16.70
N GLN A 258 -11.84 11.13 17.93
CA GLN A 258 -11.10 10.69 19.10
C GLN A 258 -11.54 9.26 19.43
N GLY A 259 -10.87 8.27 18.83
CA GLY A 259 -11.12 6.87 19.11
C GLY A 259 -10.11 6.27 20.08
N ASN A 260 -10.37 5.04 20.49
CA ASN A 260 -9.45 4.28 21.34
C ASN A 260 -8.18 3.90 20.55
N LEU A 261 -7.03 4.46 20.92
CA LEU A 261 -5.76 4.23 20.23
C LEU A 261 -5.32 2.77 20.24
N LEU A 262 -5.60 2.06 21.34
CA LEU A 262 -5.09 0.72 21.67
C LEU A 262 -6.24 -0.27 21.89
N ASN A 263 -7.32 -0.17 21.11
CA ASN A 263 -8.44 -1.09 21.24
C ASN A 263 -7.97 -2.54 21.05
N GLU A 264 -8.26 -3.42 22.04
CA GLU A 264 -7.86 -4.83 22.01
C GLU A 264 -6.33 -5.07 21.83
N ALA A 265 -5.49 -4.13 22.24
CA ALA A 265 -4.03 -4.33 22.32
C ALA A 265 -3.67 -5.17 23.55
N LEU A 266 -2.41 -5.62 23.63
CA LEU A 266 -1.89 -6.36 24.78
C LEU A 266 -2.01 -5.55 26.07
N ASP A 267 -2.33 -6.21 27.17
CA ASP A 267 -2.25 -5.60 28.49
C ASP A 267 -0.78 -5.43 28.92
N GLY A 268 -0.43 -4.19 29.29
CA GLY A 268 0.87 -3.88 29.85
C GLY A 268 1.97 -3.62 28.80
N GLY A 269 2.18 -2.40 28.47
CA GLY A 269 3.28 -1.89 27.64
C GLY A 269 3.76 -0.54 28.14
N THR A 270 4.56 0.14 27.35
CA THR A 270 5.06 1.48 27.66
C THR A 270 4.75 2.44 26.50
N ILE A 271 4.11 3.55 26.81
CA ILE A 271 3.88 4.65 25.86
C ILE A 271 4.61 5.91 26.30
N TYR A 272 5.42 6.47 25.41
CA TYR A 272 6.11 7.74 25.58
C TYR A 272 5.32 8.83 24.86
N TYR A 273 4.95 9.89 25.58
CA TYR A 273 4.18 11.00 25.03
C TYR A 273 4.64 12.34 25.65
N ASN A 274 4.17 13.46 25.10
CA ASN A 274 4.46 14.80 25.58
C ASN A 274 3.13 15.51 25.91
N SER A 275 2.84 15.70 27.21
CA SER A 275 1.57 16.28 27.66
C SER A 275 1.36 17.74 27.29
N LYS A 276 2.39 18.44 26.78
CA LYS A 276 2.28 19.83 26.30
C LYS A 276 1.58 19.92 24.93
N ILE A 277 1.63 18.84 24.13
CA ILE A 277 1.10 18.82 22.76
C ILE A 277 0.11 17.67 22.52
N PHE A 278 0.11 16.64 23.38
CA PHE A 278 -0.75 15.47 23.28
C PHE A 278 -1.87 15.54 24.32
N ASN A 279 -3.11 15.38 23.89
CA ASN A 279 -4.26 15.29 24.81
C ASN A 279 -4.20 13.97 25.62
N LYS A 280 -3.75 14.05 26.87
CA LYS A 280 -3.57 12.89 27.75
C LYS A 280 -4.86 12.13 28.02
N SER A 281 -6.07 12.74 27.86
CA SER A 281 -7.34 12.05 28.06
C SER A 281 -7.52 10.88 27.07
N LEU A 282 -6.83 10.91 25.93
CA LEU A 282 -6.77 9.80 24.97
C LEU A 282 -6.07 8.56 25.53
N LEU A 283 -5.35 8.70 26.65
CA LEU A 283 -4.69 7.59 27.37
C LEU A 283 -5.53 7.06 28.55
N ASP A 284 -6.75 7.55 28.74
CA ASP A 284 -7.60 7.15 29.87
C ASP A 284 -8.60 6.04 29.51
N TYR A 285 -8.57 5.54 28.28
CA TYR A 285 -9.38 4.39 27.88
C TYR A 285 -9.00 3.11 28.64
N LYS A 286 -9.99 2.22 28.89
CA LYS A 286 -9.79 0.96 29.63
C LYS A 286 -8.65 0.11 29.07
N SER A 287 -8.50 0.07 27.76
CA SER A 287 -7.45 -0.69 27.06
C SER A 287 -6.02 -0.20 27.32
N ILE A 288 -5.85 1.00 27.85
CA ILE A 288 -4.54 1.60 28.13
C ILE A 288 -4.24 1.67 29.65
N LYS A 289 -5.18 1.25 30.49
CA LYS A 289 -5.01 1.39 31.96
C LYS A 289 -3.79 0.66 32.49
N SER A 290 -3.47 -0.50 31.92
CA SER A 290 -2.33 -1.34 32.31
C SER A 290 -0.99 -0.86 31.71
N TRP A 291 -1.02 0.10 30.79
CA TRP A 291 0.19 0.61 30.12
C TRP A 291 0.92 1.65 30.99
N LYS A 292 2.24 1.53 31.06
CA LYS A 292 3.10 2.55 31.67
C LYS A 292 3.14 3.79 30.76
N LYS A 293 2.72 4.94 31.30
CA LYS A 293 2.64 6.22 30.60
C LYS A 293 3.81 7.09 31.03
N ILE A 294 4.73 7.40 30.11
CA ILE A 294 5.93 8.20 30.36
C ILE A 294 5.77 9.54 29.67
N ASP A 295 5.56 10.59 30.46
CA ASP A 295 5.48 11.97 29.97
C ASP A 295 6.86 12.57 29.86
N VAL A 296 7.38 12.65 28.62
CA VAL A 296 8.73 13.19 28.33
C VAL A 296 8.81 14.72 28.45
N SER A 297 7.67 15.42 28.61
CA SER A 297 7.68 16.88 28.82
C SER A 297 8.16 17.28 30.19
N LYS A 298 8.30 16.33 31.13
CA LYS A 298 8.69 16.50 32.52
C LYS A 298 10.14 16.10 32.79
N SER A 299 10.82 15.53 31.81
CA SER A 299 12.25 15.24 31.80
C SER A 299 12.98 16.38 31.12
#